data_c9ab30af144ec79949484a2d55f7ddde
#
_entry.id   c9ab30af144ec79949484a2d55f7ddde
#
_cell.length_a   1.000
_cell.length_b   1.000
_cell.length_c   1.000
_cell.angle_alpha   90.00
_cell.angle_beta   90.00
_cell.angle_gamma   90.00
#
_symmetry.space_group_name_H-M   'P 1'
#
loop_
_entity.id
_entity.type
_entity.pdbx_description
1 polymer ?
#
loop_
_entity_poly.entity_id
_entity_poly.type
_entity_poly.pdbx_seq_one_letter_code
_entity_poly.pdbx_strand_id
1 'polypeptide(L)'
;MNEEKPKNSKENQIPKTDSDFWEWLVAHQGETFFTAKHLAFTYQIRGGEMFVDRRSKSITRATVCGAFLRILADQNHEIFGPKALNCFGAPYLWAILVHLGLAVPGKKK
;
A
#
# COMPACT_ATOMS: atom_id res chain seq x y z
N MET A 1 26.36 -3.85 17.97
CA MET A 1 26.00 -3.89 17.75
C MET A 1 25.24 -3.75 17.28
N ASN A 2 24.90 -3.67 16.77
CA ASN A 2 24.29 -3.52 16.19
C ASN A 2 23.36 -3.26 15.95
N GLU A 3 23.19 -3.09 16.02
CA GLU A 3 22.31 -2.90 16.08
C GLU A 3 21.62 -2.03 15.51
N GLU A 4 21.48 -1.29 15.04
CA GLU A 4 20.91 -0.43 14.43
C GLU A 4 20.47 -0.77 13.22
N LYS A 5 20.87 -1.48 12.76
CA LYS A 5 20.44 -1.95 11.67
C LYS A 5 19.11 -2.39 11.65
N PRO A 6 18.48 -2.80 12.64
CA PRO A 6 17.12 -3.19 12.58
C PRO A 6 16.19 -2.16 12.02
N LYS A 7 16.46 -0.89 12.29
CA LYS A 7 15.63 0.09 11.81
C LYS A 7 15.63 0.18 10.33
N ASN A 8 16.75 0.14 9.71
CA ASN A 8 16.86 0.17 8.30
C ASN A 8 16.31 -1.08 7.67
N SER A 9 16.52 -2.20 8.29
CA SER A 9 15.97 -3.43 7.81
C SER A 9 14.49 -3.39 7.74
N LYS A 10 13.87 -2.83 8.77
CA LYS A 10 12.46 -2.76 8.82
C LYS A 10 11.90 -1.92 7.71
N GLU A 11 12.53 -0.83 7.39
CA GLU A 11 12.06 0.03 6.33
C GLU A 11 12.16 -0.63 4.97
N ASN A 12 13.12 -1.53 4.80
CA ASN A 12 13.33 -2.19 3.53
C ASN A 12 12.64 -3.52 3.41
N GLN A 13 12.06 -3.99 4.50
CA GLN A 13 11.39 -5.28 4.47
C GLN A 13 9.98 -5.15 3.95
N ILE A 14 9.53 -6.19 3.31
CA ILE A 14 8.15 -6.25 2.87
C ILE A 14 7.29 -6.53 4.08
N PRO A 15 6.26 -5.70 4.32
CA PRO A 15 5.39 -5.91 5.47
C PRO A 15 4.72 -7.26 5.45
N LYS A 16 4.58 -7.88 6.60
CA LYS A 16 3.94 -9.18 6.72
C LYS A 16 2.66 -9.12 7.52
N THR A 17 2.44 -8.06 8.27
CA THR A 17 1.22 -7.89 9.02
C THR A 17 0.63 -6.55 8.66
N ASP A 18 -0.64 -6.35 8.99
CA ASP A 18 -1.28 -5.08 8.69
C ASP A 18 -0.67 -3.94 9.52
N SER A 19 -0.20 -4.23 10.73
CA SER A 19 0.51 -3.22 11.51
C SER A 19 1.82 -2.83 10.84
N ASP A 20 2.55 -3.81 10.33
CA ASP A 20 3.79 -3.54 9.62
C ASP A 20 3.52 -2.72 8.37
N PHE A 21 2.43 -3.01 7.69
CA PHE A 21 2.06 -2.27 6.49
C PHE A 21 1.78 -0.81 6.83
N TRP A 22 1.04 -0.60 7.93
CA TRP A 22 0.73 0.77 8.36
C TRP A 22 2.01 1.53 8.71
N GLU A 23 2.94 0.87 9.39
CA GLU A 23 4.21 1.50 9.75
C GLU A 23 5.04 1.80 8.50
N TRP A 24 4.99 0.92 7.51
CA TRP A 24 5.67 1.16 6.26
C TRP A 24 5.11 2.42 5.59
N LEU A 25 3.79 2.56 5.63
CA LEU A 25 3.15 3.72 5.03
C LEU A 25 3.58 5.00 5.76
N VAL A 26 3.67 4.95 7.08
CA VAL A 26 4.11 6.11 7.84
C VAL A 26 5.55 6.49 7.45
N ALA A 27 6.40 5.49 7.30
CA ALA A 27 7.80 5.74 6.99
C ALA A 27 8.01 6.32 5.60
N HIS A 28 7.11 6.03 4.68
CA HIS A 28 7.28 6.44 3.28
C HIS A 28 6.32 7.54 2.84
N GLN A 29 5.64 8.15 3.81
CA GLN A 29 4.71 9.21 3.42
C GLN A 29 5.47 10.36 2.77
N GLY A 30 4.84 11.00 1.84
CA GLY A 30 5.46 12.09 1.08
C GLY A 30 6.19 11.63 -0.17
N GLU A 31 6.45 10.33 -0.30
CA GLU A 31 7.08 9.83 -1.50
C GLU A 31 6.07 9.76 -2.63
N THR A 32 6.56 9.83 -3.85
CA THR A 32 5.70 9.80 -5.02
C THR A 32 5.52 8.37 -5.53
N PHE A 33 4.26 8.01 -5.76
CA PHE A 33 3.92 6.71 -6.34
C PHE A 33 3.09 6.96 -7.59
N PHE A 34 2.89 5.92 -8.39
CA PHE A 34 2.14 6.06 -9.64
C PHE A 34 1.05 5.00 -9.70
N THR A 35 -0.15 5.43 -10.05
CA THR A 35 -1.27 4.50 -10.21
C THR A 35 -1.04 3.63 -11.45
N ALA A 36 -1.90 2.64 -11.65
CA ALA A 36 -1.83 1.80 -12.84
C ALA A 36 -1.94 2.60 -14.12
N LYS A 37 -2.59 3.76 -14.06
CA LYS A 37 -2.72 4.64 -15.21
C LYS A 37 -1.61 5.68 -15.27
N HIS A 38 -0.58 5.48 -14.44
CA HIS A 38 0.60 6.34 -14.42
C HIS A 38 0.34 7.75 -13.92
N LEU A 39 -0.63 7.90 -13.04
CA LEU A 39 -0.90 9.18 -12.41
C LEU A 39 -0.10 9.27 -11.12
N ALA A 40 0.70 10.30 -10.99
CA ALA A 40 1.54 10.48 -9.80
C ALA A 40 0.70 10.90 -8.62
N PHE A 41 1.01 10.40 -7.44
CA PHE A 41 0.35 10.83 -6.22
C PHE A 41 1.31 10.70 -5.04
N THR A 42 1.01 11.47 -3.99
CA THR A 42 1.69 11.32 -2.71
C THR A 42 0.61 11.17 -1.65
N TYR A 43 1.02 10.80 -0.45
CA TYR A 43 0.05 10.67 0.63
C TYR A 43 0.68 11.09 1.95
N GLN A 44 -0.16 11.40 2.92
CA GLN A 44 0.24 11.69 4.28
C GLN A 44 -0.59 10.83 5.22
N ILE A 45 -0.01 10.46 6.35
CA ILE A 45 -0.72 9.68 7.36
C ILE A 45 -0.95 10.60 8.55
N ARG A 46 -2.21 10.75 8.94
CA ARG A 46 -2.56 11.56 10.09
C ARG A 46 -3.76 10.97 10.79
N GLY A 47 -3.67 10.85 12.11
CA GLY A 47 -4.81 10.43 12.90
C GLY A 47 -5.42 9.11 12.49
N GLY A 48 -4.62 8.18 12.06
CA GLY A 48 -5.14 6.88 11.67
C GLY A 48 -5.81 6.85 10.32
N GLU A 49 -5.51 7.86 9.46
CA GLU A 49 -6.09 7.92 8.13
C GLU A 49 -5.03 8.31 7.12
N MET A 50 -5.24 7.87 5.89
CA MET A 50 -4.33 8.15 4.80
C MET A 50 -4.94 9.19 3.90
N PHE A 51 -4.22 10.30 3.72
CA PHE A 51 -4.68 11.41 2.89
C PHE A 51 -3.88 11.43 1.60
N VAL A 52 -4.57 11.12 0.51
CA VAL A 52 -3.94 11.09 -0.81
C VAL A 52 -4.17 12.43 -1.48
N ASP A 53 -3.11 13.01 -2.05
CA ASP A 53 -3.20 14.35 -2.61
C ASP A 53 -4.18 14.47 -3.76
N ARG A 54 -4.57 13.38 -4.38
CA ARG A 54 -5.51 13.42 -5.50
C ARG A 54 -6.97 13.24 -5.06
N ARG A 55 -7.21 13.08 -3.77
CA ARG A 55 -8.57 12.87 -3.25
C ARG A 55 -8.84 13.80 -2.09
N SER A 56 -10.05 14.27 -1.99
CA SER A 56 -10.41 15.10 -0.86
C SER A 56 -10.78 14.29 0.37
N LYS A 57 -11.21 13.03 0.15
CA LYS A 57 -11.57 12.17 1.25
C LYS A 57 -10.45 11.25 1.63
N SER A 58 -10.22 11.10 2.95
CA SER A 58 -9.17 10.22 3.43
C SER A 58 -9.60 8.76 3.34
N ILE A 59 -8.62 7.87 3.40
CA ILE A 59 -8.84 6.43 3.44
C ILE A 59 -8.57 5.99 4.86
N THR A 60 -9.52 5.32 5.48
CA THR A 60 -9.35 4.93 6.88
C THR A 60 -8.34 3.81 7.01
N ARG A 61 -7.75 3.71 8.18
CA ARG A 61 -6.79 2.65 8.44
C ARG A 61 -7.42 1.28 8.24
N ALA A 62 -8.68 1.13 8.62
CA ALA A 62 -9.37 -0.15 8.44
C ALA A 62 -9.44 -0.55 6.97
N THR A 63 -9.72 0.41 6.09
CA THR A 63 -9.78 0.14 4.66
C THR A 63 -8.40 -0.19 4.11
N VAL A 64 -7.38 0.58 4.54
CA VAL A 64 -6.01 0.35 4.11
C VAL A 64 -5.54 -1.05 4.51
N CYS A 65 -5.73 -1.38 5.78
CA CYS A 65 -5.28 -2.68 6.28
C CYS A 65 -6.09 -3.82 5.68
N GLY A 66 -7.37 -3.59 5.45
CA GLY A 66 -8.23 -4.60 4.81
C GLY A 66 -7.74 -4.94 3.42
N ALA A 67 -7.34 -3.92 2.65
CA ALA A 67 -6.83 -4.16 1.30
C ALA A 67 -5.55 -4.98 1.36
N PHE A 68 -4.67 -4.64 2.29
CA PHE A 68 -3.42 -5.37 2.46
C PHE A 68 -3.69 -6.84 2.78
N LEU A 69 -4.61 -7.11 3.70
CA LEU A 69 -4.92 -8.48 4.10
C LEU A 69 -5.56 -9.26 2.97
N ARG A 70 -6.37 -8.61 2.15
CA ARG A 70 -6.98 -9.27 1.01
C ARG A 70 -5.93 -9.70 0.01
N ILE A 71 -4.93 -8.84 -0.22
CA ILE A 71 -3.86 -9.18 -1.15
C ILE A 71 -3.01 -10.33 -0.60
N LEU A 72 -2.73 -10.31 0.71
CA LEU A 72 -1.95 -11.40 1.29
C LEU A 72 -2.69 -12.73 1.20
N ALA A 73 -4.00 -12.70 1.31
CA ALA A 73 -4.80 -13.92 1.25
C ALA A 73 -4.98 -14.42 -0.18
N ASP A 74 -4.65 -13.61 -1.16
CA ASP A 74 -4.90 -13.91 -2.56
C ASP A 74 -3.75 -14.71 -3.15
N GLN A 75 -3.62 -15.94 -2.72
CA GLN A 75 -2.47 -16.77 -3.12
C GLN A 75 -2.47 -17.14 -4.59
N ASN A 76 -3.62 -17.12 -5.23
CA ASN A 76 -3.71 -17.45 -6.64
C ASN A 76 -3.67 -16.22 -7.54
N HIS A 77 -3.44 -15.06 -6.95
CA HIS A 77 -3.35 -13.79 -7.69
C HIS A 77 -4.59 -13.53 -8.53
N GLU A 78 -5.74 -13.74 -7.92
CA GLU A 78 -7.00 -13.46 -8.61
C GLU A 78 -7.32 -11.98 -8.58
N ILE A 79 -6.71 -11.23 -7.65
CA ILE A 79 -6.84 -9.79 -7.62
C ILE A 79 -5.67 -9.22 -8.39
N PHE A 80 -5.90 -8.80 -9.62
CA PHE A 80 -4.81 -8.33 -10.46
C PHE A 80 -5.05 -6.93 -11.01
N GLY A 81 -5.81 -6.14 -10.29
CA GLY A 81 -6.01 -4.74 -10.64
C GLY A 81 -6.75 -4.03 -9.53
N PRO A 82 -6.73 -2.71 -9.54
CA PRO A 82 -7.36 -1.94 -8.47
C PRO A 82 -8.86 -2.15 -8.38
N LYS A 83 -9.51 -2.39 -9.50
CA LYS A 83 -10.93 -2.60 -9.51
C LYS A 83 -11.32 -3.83 -8.70
N ALA A 84 -10.56 -4.90 -8.84
CA ALA A 84 -10.82 -6.13 -8.12
C ALA A 84 -10.55 -6.00 -6.63
N LEU A 85 -9.73 -5.03 -6.25
CA LEU A 85 -9.46 -4.77 -4.85
C LEU A 85 -10.72 -4.23 -4.15
N ASN A 86 -11.55 -3.53 -4.90
CA ASN A 86 -12.89 -3.18 -4.49
C ASN A 86 -12.99 -2.48 -3.13
N CYS A 87 -12.29 -1.39 -2.98
CA CYS A 87 -12.36 -0.60 -1.77
C CYS A 87 -12.15 0.87 -2.10
N PHE A 88 -12.49 1.72 -1.15
CA PHE A 88 -12.26 3.15 -1.35
C PHE A 88 -10.76 3.39 -1.45
N GLY A 89 -10.34 4.18 -2.41
CA GLY A 89 -8.92 4.46 -2.59
C GLY A 89 -8.16 3.35 -3.28
N ALA A 90 -8.87 2.40 -3.87
CA ALA A 90 -8.24 1.23 -4.49
C ALA A 90 -7.10 1.56 -5.45
N PRO A 91 -7.21 2.57 -6.33
CA PRO A 91 -6.09 2.84 -7.25
C PRO A 91 -4.79 3.18 -6.52
N TYR A 92 -4.90 3.86 -5.39
CA TYR A 92 -3.70 4.28 -4.66
C TYR A 92 -3.14 3.14 -3.83
N LEU A 93 -4.01 2.37 -3.18
CA LEU A 93 -3.56 1.22 -2.41
C LEU A 93 -2.97 0.16 -3.30
N TRP A 94 -3.60 -0.06 -4.46
CA TRP A 94 -3.08 -1.01 -5.44
C TRP A 94 -1.67 -0.63 -5.87
N ALA A 95 -1.45 0.66 -6.17
CA ALA A 95 -0.14 1.12 -6.60
C ALA A 95 0.94 0.83 -5.57
N ILE A 96 0.63 1.05 -4.30
CA ILE A 96 1.59 0.82 -3.23
C ILE A 96 1.85 -0.67 -3.06
N LEU A 97 0.79 -1.49 -3.14
CA LEU A 97 0.95 -2.93 -3.00
C LEU A 97 1.77 -3.53 -4.14
N VAL A 98 1.60 -2.99 -5.34
CA VAL A 98 2.43 -3.42 -6.48
C VAL A 98 3.87 -2.97 -6.27
N HIS A 99 4.06 -1.76 -5.77
CA HIS A 99 5.40 -1.24 -5.50
C HIS A 99 6.13 -2.16 -4.53
N LEU A 100 5.43 -2.70 -3.56
CA LEU A 100 6.01 -3.60 -2.58
C LEU A 100 6.20 -5.01 -3.09
N GLY A 101 5.69 -5.29 -4.27
CA GLY A 101 5.78 -6.64 -4.82
C GLY A 101 4.75 -7.60 -4.25
N LEU A 102 3.79 -7.09 -3.49
CA LEU A 102 2.76 -7.93 -2.89
C LEU A 102 1.60 -8.19 -3.84
N ALA A 103 1.34 -7.25 -4.73
CA ALA A 103 0.28 -7.39 -5.72
C ALA A 103 0.92 -7.46 -7.10
N VAL A 104 0.31 -8.25 -7.98
CA VAL A 104 0.85 -8.46 -9.32
C VAL A 104 -0.17 -7.95 -10.32
N PRO A 105 0.19 -7.01 -11.21
CA PRO A 105 -0.74 -6.50 -12.20
C PRO A 105 -1.16 -7.62 -13.15
N GLY A 106 -2.39 -7.58 -13.58
CA GLY A 106 -2.93 -8.57 -14.48
C GLY A 106 -2.27 -8.49 -15.82
N LYS A 107 -2.00 -9.63 -16.30
CA LYS A 107 -1.48 -9.68 -17.45
C LYS A 107 -2.33 -10.16 -18.29
N LYS A 108 -2.94 -10.41 -18.53
CA LYS A 108 -3.73 -10.85 -19.25
C LYS A 108 -3.57 -11.25 -20.19
N LYS A 109 -3.55 -11.61 -20.61
CA LYS A 109 -3.44 -11.97 -21.36
C LYS A 109 -3.79 -11.95 -21.74
#